data_0c406cb587b7a8a18c35176fd3738224
#
_entry.id   0c406cb587b7a8a18c35176fd3738224
#
_cell.length_a   1.000
_cell.length_b   1.000
_cell.length_c   1.000
_cell.angle_alpha   90.00
_cell.angle_beta   90.00
_cell.angle_gamma   90.00
#
_symmetry.space_group_name_H-M   'P 1'
#
loop_
_entity.id
_entity.type
_entity.pdbx_description
1 polymer ?
#
loop_
_entity_poly.entity_id
_entity_poly.type
_entity_poly.pdbx_seq_one_letter_code
_entity_poly.pdbx_strand_id
1 'polypeptide(L)'
;LQSSAGAENSFNRVLAQMQEELRRDYLTGVYNARYLDTEYRRYAEPQAQAGKPVSVVMARVNEYWSLRQNESANAADCCLNMAAGILQLSVGTDDKAAVLARLEDGLFAVVTVGTPAAQVARKLQDALDNSRREFSISLSRRGSFTVQLASAEWGETPAWDMMFSLAQQRL
;
A
#
# COMPACT_ATOMS: atom_id res chain seq x y z
N LEU A 1 -5.29 -21.09 -39.40
CA LEU A 1 -4.19 -21.41 -38.46
C LEU A 1 -3.56 -20.14 -37.84
N GLN A 2 -3.26 -19.12 -38.66
CA GLN A 2 -2.73 -17.85 -38.13
C GLN A 2 -3.78 -17.05 -37.37
N SER A 3 -5.05 -17.13 -37.73
CA SER A 3 -6.13 -16.41 -37.05
C SER A 3 -6.43 -16.98 -35.64
N SER A 4 -6.30 -18.29 -35.43
CA SER A 4 -6.54 -18.92 -34.13
C SER A 4 -5.43 -18.59 -33.13
N ALA A 5 -4.17 -18.55 -33.56
CA ALA A 5 -3.05 -18.16 -32.72
C ALA A 5 -3.15 -16.67 -32.30
N GLY A 6 -3.57 -15.79 -33.25
CA GLY A 6 -3.83 -14.37 -32.94
C GLY A 6 -4.98 -14.18 -31.96
N ALA A 7 -6.06 -14.96 -32.10
CA ALA A 7 -7.21 -14.92 -31.20
C ALA A 7 -6.84 -15.40 -29.79
N GLU A 8 -6.06 -16.46 -29.65
CA GLU A 8 -5.57 -16.95 -28.35
C GLU A 8 -4.69 -15.92 -27.66
N ASN A 9 -3.77 -15.28 -28.37
CA ASN A 9 -2.92 -14.23 -27.83
C ASN A 9 -3.73 -13.02 -27.38
N SER A 10 -4.75 -12.62 -28.15
CA SER A 10 -5.63 -11.52 -27.77
C SER A 10 -6.46 -11.87 -26.55
N PHE A 11 -6.99 -13.09 -26.45
CA PHE A 11 -7.73 -13.58 -25.31
C PHE A 11 -6.84 -13.60 -24.06
N ASN A 12 -5.61 -14.10 -24.17
CA ASN A 12 -4.67 -14.17 -23.08
C ASN A 12 -4.27 -12.78 -22.56
N ARG A 13 -4.13 -11.79 -23.45
CA ARG A 13 -3.89 -10.39 -23.07
C ARG A 13 -5.05 -9.81 -22.28
N VAL A 14 -6.28 -10.02 -22.75
CA VAL A 14 -7.47 -9.53 -22.06
C VAL A 14 -7.59 -10.17 -20.69
N LEU A 15 -7.37 -11.48 -20.60
CA LEU A 15 -7.40 -12.21 -19.34
C LEU A 15 -6.34 -11.70 -18.36
N ALA A 16 -5.11 -11.48 -18.82
CA ALA A 16 -4.02 -10.94 -18.01
C ALA A 16 -4.34 -9.53 -17.51
N GLN A 17 -4.93 -8.69 -18.38
CA GLN A 17 -5.35 -7.34 -18.02
C GLN A 17 -6.45 -7.37 -16.94
N MET A 18 -7.45 -8.24 -17.11
CA MET A 18 -8.53 -8.40 -16.14
C MET A 18 -7.98 -8.88 -14.78
N GLN A 19 -7.02 -9.81 -14.78
CA GLN A 19 -6.38 -10.28 -13.56
C GLN A 19 -5.62 -9.15 -12.86
N GLU A 20 -4.91 -8.32 -13.62
CA GLU A 20 -4.18 -7.17 -13.08
C GLU A 20 -5.13 -6.13 -12.47
N GLU A 21 -6.25 -5.86 -13.11
CA GLU A 21 -7.28 -4.96 -12.59
C GLU A 21 -7.87 -5.47 -11.27
N LEU A 22 -8.04 -6.79 -11.12
CA LEU A 22 -8.53 -7.41 -9.89
C LEU A 22 -7.54 -7.32 -8.72
N ARG A 23 -6.27 -7.03 -8.98
CA ARG A 23 -5.23 -6.86 -7.97
C ARG A 23 -5.12 -5.42 -7.47
N ARG A 24 -5.62 -4.47 -8.24
CA ARG A 24 -5.40 -3.04 -7.99
C ARG A 24 -6.60 -2.38 -7.31
N ASP A 25 -6.29 -1.41 -6.46
CA ASP A 25 -7.29 -0.49 -5.94
C ASP A 25 -7.73 0.47 -7.06
N TYR A 26 -9.03 0.55 -7.31
CA TYR A 26 -9.57 1.33 -8.44
C TYR A 26 -9.29 2.83 -8.31
N LEU A 27 -9.13 3.35 -7.10
CA LEU A 27 -8.96 4.77 -6.86
C LEU A 27 -7.50 5.21 -6.94
N THR A 28 -6.60 4.48 -6.30
CA THR A 28 -5.20 4.87 -6.15
C THR A 28 -4.25 4.12 -7.08
N GLY A 29 -4.68 3.00 -7.66
CA GLY A 29 -3.86 2.17 -8.52
C GLY A 29 -2.83 1.30 -7.79
N VAL A 30 -2.70 1.42 -6.47
CA VAL A 30 -1.88 0.52 -5.68
C VAL A 30 -2.57 -0.83 -5.53
N TYR A 31 -1.90 -1.83 -4.98
CA TYR A 31 -2.56 -3.11 -4.76
C TYR A 31 -3.74 -2.97 -3.80
N ASN A 32 -4.71 -3.86 -3.92
CA ASN A 32 -5.85 -3.91 -3.02
C ASN A 32 -5.60 -4.88 -1.87
N ALA A 33 -6.49 -4.88 -0.87
CA ALA A 33 -6.40 -5.75 0.29
C ALA A 33 -6.44 -7.24 -0.09
N ARG A 34 -7.23 -7.59 -1.09
CA ARG A 34 -7.36 -8.97 -1.56
C ARG A 34 -6.04 -9.52 -2.09
N TYR A 35 -5.33 -8.75 -2.91
CA TYR A 35 -4.01 -9.14 -3.42
C TYR A 35 -3.04 -9.40 -2.28
N LEU A 36 -3.02 -8.50 -1.31
CA LEU A 36 -2.13 -8.59 -0.17
C LEU A 36 -2.40 -9.86 0.66
N ASP A 37 -3.67 -10.15 0.92
CA ASP A 37 -4.08 -11.28 1.77
C ASP A 37 -4.06 -12.63 1.04
N THR A 38 -3.98 -12.65 -0.26
CA THR A 38 -3.94 -13.89 -1.06
C THR A 38 -2.60 -14.10 -1.74
N GLU A 39 -2.33 -13.38 -2.82
CA GLU A 39 -1.15 -13.62 -3.65
C GLU A 39 0.15 -13.24 -2.95
N TYR A 40 0.21 -12.08 -2.32
CA TYR A 40 1.42 -11.67 -1.62
C TYR A 40 1.66 -12.49 -0.36
N ARG A 41 0.62 -12.79 0.37
CA ARG A 41 0.69 -13.67 1.54
C ARG A 41 1.30 -15.02 1.20
N ARG A 42 0.88 -15.64 0.09
CA ARG A 42 1.46 -16.92 -0.39
C ARG A 42 2.95 -16.84 -0.61
N TYR A 43 3.44 -15.69 -1.04
CA TYR A 43 4.87 -15.46 -1.23
C TYR A 43 5.57 -15.18 0.11
N ALA A 44 5.01 -14.30 0.92
CA ALA A 44 5.66 -13.77 2.12
C ALA A 44 5.67 -14.75 3.30
N GLU A 45 4.59 -15.48 3.55
CA GLU A 45 4.51 -16.41 4.68
C GLU A 45 5.63 -17.47 4.70
N PRO A 46 5.91 -18.18 3.59
CA PRO A 46 7.03 -19.12 3.58
C PRO A 46 8.38 -18.46 3.85
N GLN A 47 8.57 -17.23 3.42
CA GLN A 47 9.79 -16.48 3.70
C GLN A 47 9.93 -16.17 5.19
N ALA A 48 8.83 -15.77 5.83
CA ALA A 48 8.79 -15.53 7.27
C ALA A 48 9.06 -16.81 8.07
N GLN A 49 8.46 -17.92 7.67
CA GLN A 49 8.66 -19.23 8.29
C GLN A 49 10.10 -19.73 8.13
N ALA A 50 10.76 -19.33 7.05
CA ALA A 50 12.18 -19.66 6.81
C ALA A 50 13.15 -18.75 7.57
N GLY A 51 12.65 -17.80 8.34
CA GLY A 51 13.47 -16.91 9.18
C GLY A 51 13.81 -15.56 8.57
N LYS A 52 13.30 -15.22 7.39
CA LYS A 52 13.48 -13.87 6.83
C LYS A 52 12.60 -12.87 7.57
N PRO A 53 13.09 -11.65 7.81
CA PRO A 53 12.25 -10.62 8.42
C PRO A 53 11.13 -10.24 7.46
N VAL A 54 9.89 -10.38 7.93
CA VAL A 54 8.68 -9.93 7.25
C VAL A 54 8.00 -8.93 8.17
N SER A 55 7.66 -7.76 7.64
CA SER A 55 7.09 -6.70 8.44
C SER A 55 5.96 -6.01 7.71
N VAL A 56 5.08 -5.36 8.47
CA VAL A 56 4.02 -4.51 7.96
C VAL A 56 4.12 -3.14 8.59
N VAL A 57 3.98 -2.10 7.79
CA VAL A 57 3.80 -0.72 8.24
C VAL A 57 2.42 -0.26 7.81
N MET A 58 1.56 0.03 8.79
CA MET A 58 0.25 0.63 8.53
C MET A 58 0.41 2.13 8.40
N ALA A 59 -0.27 2.71 7.41
CA ALA A 59 -0.26 4.14 7.15
C ALA A 59 -1.70 4.63 7.07
N ARG A 60 -2.09 5.52 7.99
CA ARG A 60 -3.44 6.09 8.02
C ARG A 60 -3.40 7.55 7.65
N VAL A 61 -4.22 7.94 6.68
CA VAL A 61 -4.49 9.34 6.37
C VAL A 61 -5.54 9.84 7.37
N ASN A 62 -5.11 10.62 8.34
CA ASN A 62 -5.96 11.01 9.47
C ASN A 62 -7.17 11.85 9.06
N GLU A 63 -7.02 12.69 8.05
CA GLU A 63 -8.03 13.65 7.62
C GLU A 63 -9.02 13.10 6.58
N TYR A 64 -8.92 11.82 6.21
CA TYR A 64 -9.74 11.24 5.14
C TYR A 64 -11.24 11.48 5.36
N TRP A 65 -11.75 11.12 6.52
CA TRP A 65 -13.18 11.25 6.83
C TRP A 65 -13.60 12.70 6.99
N SER A 66 -12.77 13.53 7.62
CA SER A 66 -13.12 14.95 7.78
C SER A 66 -13.14 15.69 6.44
N LEU A 67 -12.23 15.37 5.53
CA LEU A 67 -12.25 15.92 4.18
C LEU A 67 -13.49 15.47 3.41
N ARG A 68 -13.83 14.19 3.51
CA ARG A 68 -15.01 13.64 2.83
C ARG A 68 -16.31 14.24 3.31
N GLN A 69 -16.45 14.46 4.62
CA GLN A 69 -17.67 15.00 5.25
C GLN A 69 -17.77 16.52 5.12
N ASN A 70 -16.67 17.24 5.32
CA ASN A 70 -16.68 18.70 5.44
C ASN A 70 -16.39 19.40 4.11
N GLU A 71 -15.69 18.76 3.19
CA GLU A 71 -15.39 19.35 1.88
C GLU A 71 -16.08 18.57 0.76
N SER A 72 -15.49 17.45 0.31
CA SER A 72 -16.08 16.63 -0.74
C SER A 72 -15.42 15.27 -0.80
N ALA A 73 -16.07 14.31 -1.49
CA ALA A 73 -15.46 13.03 -1.82
C ALA A 73 -14.21 13.22 -2.68
N ASN A 74 -14.23 14.18 -3.62
CA ASN A 74 -13.07 14.45 -4.48
C ASN A 74 -11.86 14.97 -3.69
N ALA A 75 -12.08 15.80 -2.68
CA ALA A 75 -10.99 16.29 -1.83
C ALA A 75 -10.33 15.14 -1.08
N ALA A 76 -11.12 14.24 -0.52
CA ALA A 76 -10.63 13.04 0.16
C ALA A 76 -9.86 12.12 -0.80
N ASP A 77 -10.39 11.91 -2.00
CA ASP A 77 -9.77 11.06 -3.03
C ASP A 77 -8.44 11.64 -3.51
N CYS A 78 -8.36 12.95 -3.70
CA CYS A 78 -7.09 13.64 -4.04
C CYS A 78 -6.04 13.43 -2.94
N CYS A 79 -6.44 13.56 -1.69
CA CYS A 79 -5.58 13.33 -0.54
C CYS A 79 -5.05 11.90 -0.51
N LEU A 80 -5.91 10.91 -0.76
CA LEU A 80 -5.52 9.50 -0.85
C LEU A 80 -4.51 9.25 -1.97
N ASN A 81 -4.75 9.84 -3.14
CA ASN A 81 -3.86 9.67 -4.28
C ASN A 81 -2.50 10.30 -4.04
N MET A 82 -2.45 11.45 -3.38
CA MET A 82 -1.19 12.08 -2.99
C MET A 82 -0.41 11.21 -2.00
N ALA A 83 -1.08 10.74 -0.96
CA ALA A 83 -0.48 9.85 0.03
C ALA A 83 0.02 8.56 -0.61
N ALA A 84 -0.78 7.93 -1.46
CA ALA A 84 -0.40 6.72 -2.18
C ALA A 84 0.83 6.94 -3.06
N GLY A 85 0.91 8.06 -3.76
CA GLY A 85 2.06 8.41 -4.59
C GLY A 85 3.35 8.55 -3.78
N ILE A 86 3.29 9.23 -2.65
CA ILE A 86 4.44 9.40 -1.75
C ILE A 86 4.91 8.04 -1.21
N LEU A 87 3.97 7.23 -0.73
CA LEU A 87 4.28 5.91 -0.18
C LEU A 87 4.85 4.99 -1.27
N GLN A 88 4.28 5.01 -2.47
CA GLN A 88 4.75 4.17 -3.58
C GLN A 88 6.16 4.51 -4.02
N LEU A 89 6.52 5.78 -4.06
CA LEU A 89 7.90 6.18 -4.36
C LEU A 89 8.90 5.61 -3.36
N SER A 90 8.52 5.52 -2.09
CA SER A 90 9.39 4.95 -1.05
C SER A 90 9.49 3.44 -1.12
N VAL A 91 8.39 2.78 -1.52
CA VAL A 91 8.31 1.32 -1.63
C VAL A 91 9.11 0.82 -2.83
N GLY A 92 9.10 1.57 -3.93
CA GLY A 92 9.77 1.17 -5.17
C GLY A 92 8.93 0.22 -6.01
N THR A 93 9.58 -0.49 -6.93
CA THR A 93 8.92 -1.33 -7.93
C THR A 93 9.24 -2.82 -7.81
N ASP A 94 10.09 -3.22 -6.87
CA ASP A 94 10.37 -4.63 -6.62
C ASP A 94 9.32 -5.22 -5.69
N ASP A 95 8.29 -5.82 -6.28
CA ASP A 95 7.15 -6.40 -5.56
C ASP A 95 7.53 -7.58 -4.66
N LYS A 96 8.69 -8.19 -4.87
CA LYS A 96 9.18 -9.25 -3.98
C LYS A 96 9.73 -8.69 -2.68
N ALA A 97 10.37 -7.54 -2.74
CA ALA A 97 10.95 -6.89 -1.57
C ALA A 97 9.92 -6.13 -0.74
N ALA A 98 9.00 -5.43 -1.40
CA ALA A 98 8.01 -4.60 -0.73
C ALA A 98 6.81 -4.32 -1.62
N VAL A 99 5.62 -4.28 -1.02
CA VAL A 99 4.39 -3.89 -1.72
C VAL A 99 3.59 -2.90 -0.89
N LEU A 100 2.88 -2.03 -1.58
CA LEU A 100 1.93 -1.09 -1.01
C LEU A 100 0.52 -1.51 -1.41
N ALA A 101 -0.37 -1.60 -0.44
CA ALA A 101 -1.79 -1.89 -0.67
C ALA A 101 -2.67 -0.91 0.10
N ARG A 102 -3.84 -0.62 -0.46
CA ARG A 102 -4.89 0.08 0.24
C ARG A 102 -5.82 -0.95 0.88
N LEU A 103 -6.04 -0.85 2.18
CA LEU A 103 -6.88 -1.80 2.91
C LEU A 103 -8.34 -1.35 2.92
N GLU A 104 -8.60 -0.15 3.41
CA GLU A 104 -9.93 0.45 3.47
C GLU A 104 -9.80 1.96 3.65
N ASP A 105 -10.77 2.72 3.19
CA ASP A 105 -10.85 4.18 3.42
C ASP A 105 -9.50 4.88 3.27
N GLY A 106 -8.98 5.47 4.33
CA GLY A 106 -7.67 6.14 4.34
C GLY A 106 -6.53 5.27 4.89
N LEU A 107 -6.68 3.95 4.93
CA LEU A 107 -5.71 3.04 5.51
C LEU A 107 -4.93 2.27 4.45
N PHE A 108 -3.61 2.41 4.46
CA PHE A 108 -2.68 1.67 3.62
C PHE A 108 -1.82 0.73 4.44
N ALA A 109 -1.28 -0.28 3.80
CA ALA A 109 -0.28 -1.17 4.39
C ALA A 109 0.90 -1.33 3.45
N VAL A 110 2.11 -1.26 4.00
CA VAL A 110 3.33 -1.62 3.30
C VAL A 110 3.85 -2.91 3.92
N VAL A 111 3.95 -3.96 3.13
CA VAL A 111 4.52 -5.24 3.60
C VAL A 111 5.87 -5.44 2.94
N THR A 112 6.86 -5.78 3.74
CA THR A 112 8.24 -5.98 3.28
C THR A 112 8.76 -7.35 3.67
N VAL A 113 9.59 -7.91 2.79
CA VAL A 113 10.30 -9.17 3.02
C VAL A 113 11.81 -8.86 2.94
N GLY A 114 12.52 -9.19 4.01
CA GLY A 114 13.96 -8.99 4.09
C GLY A 114 14.39 -7.67 4.75
N THR A 115 13.46 -6.80 5.11
CA THR A 115 13.78 -5.50 5.73
C THR A 115 13.05 -5.37 7.08
N PRO A 116 13.74 -4.96 8.15
CA PRO A 116 13.09 -4.75 9.46
C PRO A 116 12.06 -3.61 9.42
N ALA A 117 11.00 -3.76 10.21
CA ALA A 117 9.89 -2.80 10.27
C ALA A 117 10.35 -1.37 10.60
N ALA A 118 11.27 -1.23 11.57
CA ALA A 118 11.77 0.09 11.99
C ALA A 118 12.44 0.84 10.84
N GLN A 119 13.19 0.13 10.00
CA GLN A 119 13.87 0.72 8.85
C GLN A 119 12.88 1.18 7.78
N VAL A 120 11.86 0.37 7.52
CA VAL A 120 10.80 0.71 6.56
C VAL A 120 10.00 1.91 7.05
N ALA A 121 9.59 1.89 8.32
CA ALA A 121 8.84 2.99 8.93
C ALA A 121 9.61 4.31 8.87
N ARG A 122 10.92 4.29 9.12
CA ARG A 122 11.77 5.48 9.03
C ARG A 122 11.82 6.02 7.61
N LYS A 123 12.01 5.14 6.63
CA LYS A 123 12.06 5.53 5.22
C LYS A 123 10.76 6.18 4.77
N LEU A 124 9.62 5.62 5.17
CA LEU A 124 8.31 6.16 4.86
C LEU A 124 8.09 7.51 5.55
N GLN A 125 8.48 7.63 6.82
CA GLN A 125 8.35 8.87 7.57
C GLN A 125 9.18 9.99 6.94
N ASP A 126 10.42 9.70 6.54
CA ASP A 126 11.29 10.67 5.87
C ASP A 126 10.68 11.13 4.55
N ALA A 127 10.11 10.23 3.76
CA ALA A 127 9.46 10.56 2.51
C ALA A 127 8.23 11.46 2.73
N LEU A 128 7.43 11.18 3.74
CA LEU A 128 6.27 11.98 4.12
C LEU A 128 6.70 13.38 4.58
N ASP A 129 7.74 13.47 5.40
CA ASP A 129 8.25 14.75 5.90
C ASP A 129 8.84 15.61 4.77
N ASN A 130 9.60 15.01 3.86
CA ASN A 130 10.16 15.70 2.70
C ASN A 130 9.05 16.23 1.77
N SER A 131 8.04 15.41 1.52
CA SER A 131 6.90 15.79 0.68
C SER A 131 6.12 16.96 1.30
N ARG A 132 5.98 16.96 2.61
CA ARG A 132 5.32 18.06 3.33
C ARG A 132 6.03 19.39 3.10
N ARG A 133 7.35 19.43 3.05
CA ARG A 133 8.13 20.62 2.74
C ARG A 133 7.92 21.10 1.31
N GLU A 134 7.88 20.18 0.35
CA GLU A 134 7.71 20.49 -1.06
C GLU A 134 6.29 20.97 -1.39
N PHE A 135 5.28 20.36 -0.76
CA PHE A 135 3.88 20.66 -1.03
C PHE A 135 3.27 21.72 -0.11
N SER A 136 4.00 22.20 0.88
CA SER A 136 3.48 23.21 1.82
C SER A 136 3.02 24.48 1.12
N ILE A 137 3.62 24.83 -0.01
CA ILE A 137 3.27 26.00 -0.81
C ILE A 137 1.96 25.78 -1.60
N SER A 138 1.75 24.58 -2.11
CA SER A 138 0.57 24.27 -2.93
C SER A 138 -0.63 23.82 -2.11
N LEU A 139 -0.42 23.32 -0.89
CA LEU A 139 -1.49 22.86 0.00
C LEU A 139 -2.01 23.96 0.95
N SER A 140 -1.37 25.12 0.99
CA SER A 140 -1.71 26.23 1.90
C SER A 140 -3.16 26.70 1.80
N ARG A 141 -3.85 26.43 0.69
CA ARG A 141 -5.25 26.81 0.46
C ARG A 141 -6.26 25.71 0.76
N ARG A 142 -5.84 24.43 0.92
CA ARG A 142 -6.76 23.28 1.05
C ARG A 142 -6.52 22.44 2.30
N GLY A 143 -5.67 22.92 3.21
CA GLY A 143 -5.32 22.16 4.41
C GLY A 143 -4.26 21.10 4.14
N SER A 144 -3.44 20.83 5.14
CA SER A 144 -2.46 19.76 5.12
C SER A 144 -3.12 18.45 5.55
N PHE A 145 -2.64 17.34 5.03
CA PHE A 145 -3.00 16.03 5.57
C PHE A 145 -1.81 15.45 6.32
N THR A 146 -2.09 14.59 7.28
CA THR A 146 -1.09 13.87 8.05
C THR A 146 -1.25 12.37 7.87
N VAL A 147 -0.13 11.67 7.79
CA VAL A 147 -0.12 10.21 7.70
C VAL A 147 0.52 9.67 8.96
N GLN A 148 -0.23 8.88 9.69
CA GLN A 148 0.22 8.22 10.91
C GLN A 148 0.72 6.83 10.56
N LEU A 149 1.90 6.47 11.07
CA LEU A 149 2.52 5.17 10.81
C LEU A 149 2.58 4.33 12.09
N ALA A 150 2.38 3.03 11.93
CA ALA A 150 2.64 2.06 12.98
C ALA A 150 3.08 0.75 12.32
N SER A 151 3.93 -0.02 13.01
CA SER A 151 4.53 -1.19 12.41
C SER A 151 4.50 -2.40 13.34
N ALA A 152 4.62 -3.57 12.74
CA ALA A 152 4.80 -4.84 13.43
C ALA A 152 5.64 -5.78 12.57
N GLU A 153 6.31 -6.72 13.23
CA GLU A 153 7.12 -7.74 12.56
C GLU A 153 6.56 -9.13 12.84
N TRP A 154 6.78 -10.03 11.90
CA TRP A 154 6.42 -11.44 12.06
C TRP A 154 6.98 -12.05 13.35
N GLY A 155 8.22 -11.68 13.70
CA GLY A 155 8.86 -12.21 14.91
C GLY A 155 8.15 -11.87 16.22
N GLU A 156 7.38 -10.79 16.25
CA GLU A 156 6.61 -10.38 17.43
C GLU A 156 5.36 -11.24 17.61
N THR A 157 4.71 -11.58 16.52
CA THR A 157 3.49 -12.40 16.51
C THR A 157 3.55 -13.28 15.25
N PRO A 158 4.05 -14.53 15.33
CA PRO A 158 4.34 -15.33 14.13
C PRO A 158 3.06 -15.88 13.48
N ALA A 159 2.22 -14.97 13.01
CA ALA A 159 1.01 -15.23 12.24
C ALA A 159 0.67 -13.99 11.42
N TRP A 160 0.27 -14.18 10.17
CA TRP A 160 -0.03 -13.09 9.25
C TRP A 160 -1.08 -12.11 9.80
N ASP A 161 -2.24 -12.63 10.17
CA ASP A 161 -3.35 -11.79 10.63
C ASP A 161 -3.02 -11.09 11.95
N MET A 162 -2.30 -11.74 12.84
CA MET A 162 -1.89 -11.17 14.12
C MET A 162 -0.87 -10.05 13.94
N MET A 163 0.03 -10.18 12.99
CA MET A 163 1.00 -9.12 12.64
C MET A 163 0.28 -7.85 12.18
N PHE A 164 -0.69 -7.98 11.31
CA PHE A 164 -1.50 -6.85 10.85
C PHE A 164 -2.31 -6.24 11.99
N SER A 165 -2.95 -7.06 12.81
CA SER A 165 -3.71 -6.60 13.97
C SER A 165 -2.85 -5.82 14.95
N LEU A 166 -1.63 -6.30 15.21
CA LEU A 166 -0.70 -5.62 16.12
C LEU A 166 -0.30 -4.24 15.59
N ALA A 167 0.03 -4.15 14.29
CA ALA A 167 0.36 -2.87 13.66
C ALA A 167 -0.83 -1.90 13.73
N GLN A 168 -2.04 -2.39 13.50
CA GLN A 168 -3.24 -1.57 13.57
C GLN A 168 -3.52 -1.06 14.98
N GLN A 169 -3.31 -1.89 15.99
CA GLN A 169 -3.46 -1.48 17.40
C GLN A 169 -2.48 -0.37 17.79
N ARG A 170 -1.31 -0.34 17.16
CA ARG A 170 -0.27 0.66 17.43
C ARG A 170 -0.53 2.01 16.74
N LEU A 171 -1.46 2.05 15.83
CA LEU A 171 -1.91 3.32 15.22
C LEU A 171 -2.67 4.19 16.28
#